data_6bdfecafc36fa49877598ff890b7d3d7
#
_entry.id   6bdfecafc36fa49877598ff890b7d3d7
#
_cell.length_a   1.000
_cell.length_b   1.000
_cell.length_c   1.000
_cell.angle_alpha   90.00
_cell.angle_beta   90.00
_cell.angle_gamma   90.00
#
_symmetry.space_group_name_H-M   'P 1'
#
loop_
_entity.id
_entity.type
_entity.pdbx_description
1 polymer ?
#
loop_
_entity_poly.entity_id
_entity_poly.type
_entity_poly.pdbx_seq_one_letter_code
_entity_poly.pdbx_strand_id
1 'polypeptide(L)'
;MSPLDHPHAGRPHRVYVALTNHCNRACPWCSTWSSPAGSTWITWAQLAAQLPADVPYEVQLEGGEPTVHRSFWGFVARLRDEPRCAKLILCTNGVVLPRKRSRLQVWLERLGAPLLVKLSINHYLMEHDPGLLELALAVGDTLERLGGDREVVYNVRLRRGYADDDRAVAEAVERAGLGDRANVFFLQRYGMASDETAWDAPFLAGHDFRLVNPDGREFGTDLLARSAAMGRLP
;
A
#
# COMPACT_ATOMS: atom_id res chain seq x y z
N MET A 1 -2.45 6.14 30.66
CA MET A 1 -2.45 7.02 29.47
C MET A 1 -3.89 7.27 29.10
N SER A 2 -4.32 8.50 29.03
CA SER A 2 -5.64 8.87 28.56
C SER A 2 -5.77 8.52 27.05
N PRO A 3 -6.97 8.12 26.57
CA PRO A 3 -7.20 7.97 25.12
C PRO A 3 -6.86 9.20 24.28
N LEU A 4 -6.80 10.37 24.92
CA LEU A 4 -6.45 11.65 24.28
C LEU A 4 -4.93 11.85 24.10
N ASP A 5 -4.09 11.06 24.77
CA ASP A 5 -2.61 11.17 24.70
C ASP A 5 -2.02 10.32 23.58
N HIS A 6 -2.87 9.71 22.75
CA HIS A 6 -2.42 8.81 21.71
C HIS A 6 -2.06 9.59 20.44
N PRO A 7 -0.90 9.31 19.78
CA PRO A 7 -0.46 10.01 18.58
C PRO A 7 -1.43 9.91 17.38
N HIS A 8 -2.47 9.07 17.50
CA HIS A 8 -3.52 8.87 16.50
C HIS A 8 -4.91 9.36 16.94
N ALA A 9 -5.03 10.01 18.13
CA ALA A 9 -6.29 10.58 18.56
C ALA A 9 -6.82 11.57 17.51
N GLY A 10 -8.05 11.38 17.08
CA GLY A 10 -8.69 12.23 16.07
C GLY A 10 -8.41 11.84 14.59
N ARG A 11 -7.65 10.77 14.31
CA ARG A 11 -7.53 10.24 12.95
C ARG A 11 -8.78 9.45 12.56
N PRO A 12 -9.22 9.56 11.29
CA PRO A 12 -10.32 8.74 10.80
C PRO A 12 -10.02 7.25 10.92
N HIS A 13 -11.07 6.44 11.07
CA HIS A 13 -10.97 4.99 10.97
C HIS A 13 -10.39 4.59 9.61
N ARG A 14 -9.44 3.64 9.57
CA ARG A 14 -8.85 3.19 8.32
C ARG A 14 -9.16 1.73 8.01
N VAL A 15 -9.71 1.49 6.83
CA VAL A 15 -9.97 0.14 6.31
C VAL A 15 -8.86 -0.24 5.33
N TYR A 16 -8.02 -1.20 5.72
CA TYR A 16 -6.98 -1.79 4.87
C TYR A 16 -7.59 -2.95 4.08
N VAL A 17 -7.66 -2.83 2.79
CA VAL A 17 -8.32 -3.82 1.93
C VAL A 17 -7.32 -4.43 0.96
N ALA A 18 -7.04 -5.72 1.12
CA ALA A 18 -6.38 -6.49 0.09
C ALA A 18 -7.37 -6.79 -1.03
N LEU A 19 -7.25 -6.10 -2.16
CA LEU A 19 -8.16 -6.33 -3.30
C LEU A 19 -7.96 -7.71 -3.93
N THR A 20 -6.74 -8.25 -3.82
CA THR A 20 -6.37 -9.54 -4.41
C THR A 20 -5.08 -10.04 -3.76
N ASN A 21 -4.84 -11.36 -3.83
CA ASN A 21 -3.53 -11.95 -3.59
C ASN A 21 -2.72 -12.12 -4.89
N HIS A 22 -3.29 -11.75 -6.05
CA HIS A 22 -2.53 -11.69 -7.31
C HIS A 22 -1.61 -10.47 -7.32
N CYS A 23 -0.36 -10.67 -7.75
CA CYS A 23 0.62 -9.60 -7.91
C CYS A 23 1.43 -9.83 -9.18
N ASN A 24 1.77 -8.78 -9.88
CA ASN A 24 2.69 -8.83 -11.02
C ASN A 24 4.18 -8.92 -10.60
N ARG A 25 4.45 -9.17 -9.32
CA ARG A 25 5.77 -9.42 -8.71
C ARG A 25 5.70 -10.61 -7.76
N ALA A 26 6.84 -11.26 -7.54
CA ALA A 26 6.99 -12.38 -6.60
C ALA A 26 8.09 -12.05 -5.57
N CYS A 27 7.87 -11.00 -4.77
CA CYS A 27 8.83 -10.58 -3.75
C CYS A 27 9.07 -11.69 -2.73
N PRO A 28 10.31 -12.13 -2.48
CA PRO A 28 10.60 -13.27 -1.61
C PRO A 28 10.26 -13.05 -0.13
N TRP A 29 9.98 -11.81 0.27
CA TRP A 29 9.57 -11.42 1.63
C TRP A 29 8.18 -10.77 1.66
N CYS A 30 7.29 -11.17 0.76
CA CYS A 30 5.96 -10.57 0.66
C CYS A 30 5.15 -10.78 1.95
N SER A 31 4.68 -9.70 2.55
CA SER A 31 3.90 -9.73 3.80
C SER A 31 2.49 -10.29 3.61
N THR A 32 2.00 -10.31 2.38
CA THR A 32 0.65 -10.76 2.00
C THR A 32 0.64 -12.03 1.16
N TRP A 33 1.75 -12.75 1.08
CA TRP A 33 1.87 -14.02 0.33
C TRP A 33 1.45 -13.90 -1.15
N SER A 34 1.57 -12.71 -1.71
CA SER A 34 1.06 -12.43 -3.04
C SER A 34 2.09 -12.72 -4.12
N SER A 35 1.61 -13.28 -5.22
CA SER A 35 2.44 -13.65 -6.37
C SER A 35 1.61 -13.66 -7.66
N PRO A 36 2.22 -13.85 -8.85
CA PRO A 36 1.49 -14.04 -10.09
C PRO A 36 0.55 -15.27 -10.11
N ALA A 37 0.76 -16.23 -9.20
CA ALA A 37 -0.11 -17.39 -9.06
C ALA A 37 -1.38 -17.14 -8.22
N GLY A 38 -1.43 -16.04 -7.44
CA GLY A 38 -2.60 -15.70 -6.63
C GLY A 38 -3.85 -15.50 -7.50
N SER A 39 -4.99 -16.03 -7.06
CA SER A 39 -6.23 -16.05 -7.85
C SER A 39 -7.47 -15.59 -7.10
N THR A 40 -7.33 -15.11 -5.87
CA THR A 40 -8.43 -14.61 -5.06
C THR A 40 -8.62 -13.11 -5.28
N TRP A 41 -9.87 -12.70 -5.52
CA TRP A 41 -10.26 -11.33 -5.87
C TRP A 41 -11.48 -10.93 -5.07
N ILE A 42 -11.39 -9.83 -4.31
CA ILE A 42 -12.56 -9.32 -3.57
C ILE A 42 -13.63 -8.79 -4.54
N THR A 43 -14.88 -8.98 -4.20
CA THR A 43 -16.00 -8.35 -4.88
C THR A 43 -16.35 -7.03 -4.21
N TRP A 44 -17.07 -6.14 -4.95
CA TRP A 44 -17.57 -4.90 -4.33
C TRP A 44 -18.50 -5.18 -3.15
N ALA A 45 -19.38 -6.18 -3.24
CA ALA A 45 -20.32 -6.52 -2.17
C ALA A 45 -19.57 -6.93 -0.89
N GLN A 46 -18.49 -7.71 -1.01
CA GLN A 46 -17.65 -8.08 0.13
C GLN A 46 -16.94 -6.87 0.74
N LEU A 47 -16.38 -5.98 -0.08
CA LEU A 47 -15.76 -4.76 0.41
C LEU A 47 -16.78 -3.85 1.10
N ALA A 48 -17.91 -3.58 0.44
CA ALA A 48 -18.94 -2.67 0.96
C ALA A 48 -19.49 -3.12 2.31
N ALA A 49 -19.60 -4.44 2.55
CA ALA A 49 -20.01 -4.99 3.83
C ALA A 49 -19.03 -4.70 4.99
N GLN A 50 -17.80 -4.32 4.68
CA GLN A 50 -16.74 -4.01 5.66
C GLN A 50 -16.56 -2.51 5.89
N LEU A 51 -17.21 -1.65 5.11
CA LEU A 51 -17.09 -0.21 5.28
C LEU A 51 -17.91 0.27 6.48
N PRO A 52 -17.38 1.20 7.31
CA PRO A 52 -18.12 1.78 8.42
C PRO A 52 -19.40 2.49 7.95
N ALA A 53 -20.51 2.23 8.65
CA ALA A 53 -21.81 2.82 8.34
C ALA A 53 -22.02 4.21 8.97
N ASP A 54 -21.35 4.50 10.09
CA ASP A 54 -21.74 5.59 10.98
C ASP A 54 -20.67 6.70 11.10
N VAL A 55 -19.43 6.41 10.68
CA VAL A 55 -18.28 7.34 10.85
C VAL A 55 -17.53 7.55 9.55
N PRO A 56 -16.89 8.71 9.37
CA PRO A 56 -15.95 8.92 8.27
C PRO A 56 -14.78 7.96 8.37
N TYR A 57 -14.27 7.50 7.23
CA TYR A 57 -13.17 6.56 7.16
C TYR A 57 -12.23 6.82 5.97
N GLU A 58 -11.03 6.30 6.07
CA GLU A 58 -10.09 6.19 4.95
C GLU A 58 -10.07 4.75 4.44
N VAL A 59 -9.91 4.56 3.13
CA VAL A 59 -9.73 3.23 2.54
C VAL A 59 -8.34 3.11 1.95
N GLN A 60 -7.57 2.13 2.43
CA GLN A 60 -6.28 1.76 1.85
C GLN A 60 -6.45 0.54 0.94
N LEU A 61 -6.35 0.74 -0.36
CA LEU A 61 -6.31 -0.33 -1.36
C LEU A 61 -4.90 -0.89 -1.43
N GLU A 62 -4.78 -2.18 -1.12
CA GLU A 62 -3.52 -2.92 -1.06
C GLU A 62 -3.72 -4.39 -1.44
N GLY A 63 -2.83 -5.28 -1.01
CA GLY A 63 -2.92 -6.73 -1.20
C GLY A 63 -1.72 -7.25 -1.97
N GLY A 64 -1.94 -7.94 -3.09
CA GLY A 64 -0.92 -8.19 -4.10
C GLY A 64 -0.56 -6.89 -4.78
N GLU A 65 -0.98 -6.71 -6.01
CA GLU A 65 -0.95 -5.41 -6.65
C GLU A 65 -2.40 -4.96 -6.93
N PRO A 66 -2.94 -3.97 -6.21
CA PRO A 66 -4.36 -3.61 -6.33
C PRO A 66 -4.72 -3.11 -7.74
N THR A 67 -3.76 -2.49 -8.45
CA THR A 67 -3.99 -1.91 -9.78
C THR A 67 -4.18 -2.95 -10.88
N VAL A 68 -3.84 -4.23 -10.64
CA VAL A 68 -4.11 -5.32 -11.59
C VAL A 68 -5.51 -5.92 -11.39
N HIS A 69 -6.22 -5.53 -10.33
CA HIS A 69 -7.58 -6.00 -10.12
C HIS A 69 -8.49 -5.56 -11.26
N ARG A 70 -9.14 -6.52 -11.94
CA ARG A 70 -9.98 -6.26 -13.13
C ARG A 70 -11.06 -5.20 -12.94
N SER A 71 -11.54 -5.03 -11.71
CA SER A 71 -12.53 -4.02 -11.34
C SER A 71 -11.93 -2.82 -10.58
N PHE A 72 -10.61 -2.62 -10.61
CA PHE A 72 -9.92 -1.57 -9.84
C PHE A 72 -10.59 -0.19 -9.99
N TRP A 73 -10.83 0.23 -11.22
CA TRP A 73 -11.47 1.53 -11.48
C TRP A 73 -12.92 1.59 -11.04
N GLY A 74 -13.61 0.46 -11.02
CA GLY A 74 -14.98 0.36 -10.47
C GLY A 74 -14.99 0.52 -8.94
N PHE A 75 -13.98 0.00 -8.23
CA PHE A 75 -13.80 0.26 -6.81
C PHE A 75 -13.49 1.73 -6.54
N VAL A 76 -12.55 2.31 -7.28
CA VAL A 76 -12.19 3.73 -7.15
C VAL A 76 -13.43 4.63 -7.34
N ALA A 77 -14.20 4.42 -8.42
CA ALA A 77 -15.40 5.21 -8.68
C ALA A 77 -16.40 5.12 -7.51
N ARG A 78 -16.75 3.90 -7.08
CA ARG A 78 -17.72 3.69 -6.00
C ARG A 78 -17.24 4.25 -4.65
N LEU A 79 -15.95 4.16 -4.34
CA LEU A 79 -15.38 4.76 -3.12
C LEU A 79 -15.40 6.29 -3.19
N ARG A 80 -15.27 6.87 -4.37
CA ARG A 80 -15.40 8.33 -4.57
C ARG A 80 -16.85 8.83 -4.46
N ASP A 81 -17.80 7.99 -4.82
CA ASP A 81 -19.24 8.27 -4.66
C ASP A 81 -19.72 8.05 -3.22
N GLU A 82 -18.92 7.40 -2.36
CA GLU A 82 -19.27 7.16 -0.95
C GLU A 82 -18.92 8.39 -0.09
N PRO A 83 -19.93 9.13 0.43
CA PRO A 83 -19.69 10.42 1.09
C PRO A 83 -18.90 10.31 2.40
N ARG A 84 -18.84 9.13 3.01
CA ARG A 84 -18.03 8.89 4.22
C ARG A 84 -16.61 8.46 3.95
N CYS A 85 -16.25 8.15 2.70
CA CYS A 85 -14.87 7.85 2.31
C CYS A 85 -14.07 9.16 2.27
N ALA A 86 -13.45 9.51 3.39
CA ALA A 86 -12.73 10.76 3.54
C ALA A 86 -11.43 10.82 2.73
N LYS A 87 -10.75 9.69 2.55
CA LYS A 87 -9.49 9.62 1.77
C LYS A 87 -9.31 8.24 1.14
N LEU A 88 -8.87 8.21 -0.10
CA LEU A 88 -8.39 7.00 -0.76
C LEU A 88 -6.87 6.91 -0.61
N ILE A 89 -6.39 5.75 -0.20
CA ILE A 89 -4.96 5.44 -0.11
C ILE A 89 -4.67 4.29 -1.05
N LEU A 90 -3.72 4.46 -1.95
CA LEU A 90 -3.27 3.43 -2.89
C LEU A 90 -1.87 2.96 -2.53
N CYS A 91 -1.72 1.69 -2.16
CA CYS A 91 -0.41 1.04 -2.05
C CYS A 91 -0.11 0.28 -3.34
N THR A 92 0.99 0.62 -4.01
CA THR A 92 1.35 0.01 -5.30
C THR A 92 2.86 -0.20 -5.42
N ASN A 93 3.25 -1.21 -6.20
CA ASN A 93 4.64 -1.42 -6.62
C ASN A 93 5.02 -0.59 -7.86
N GLY A 94 4.09 0.15 -8.43
CA GLY A 94 4.30 1.08 -9.54
C GLY A 94 4.37 0.45 -10.94
N VAL A 95 4.41 -0.86 -11.07
CA VAL A 95 4.61 -1.53 -12.38
C VAL A 95 3.56 -1.18 -13.42
N VAL A 96 2.30 -1.01 -12.99
CA VAL A 96 1.17 -0.69 -13.88
C VAL A 96 1.08 0.80 -14.21
N LEU A 97 1.77 1.65 -13.45
CA LEU A 97 1.71 3.09 -13.65
C LEU A 97 2.33 3.49 -15.00
N PRO A 98 1.65 4.38 -15.77
CA PRO A 98 2.19 4.83 -17.05
C PRO A 98 3.53 5.57 -16.90
N ARG A 99 4.52 5.23 -17.74
CA ARG A 99 5.82 5.91 -17.77
C ARG A 99 5.79 7.24 -18.50
N LYS A 100 4.88 7.41 -19.47
CA LYS A 100 4.69 8.68 -20.16
C LYS A 100 3.98 9.68 -19.26
N ARG A 101 4.60 10.83 -18.95
CA ARG A 101 4.10 11.84 -18.00
C ARG A 101 2.64 12.26 -18.26
N SER A 102 2.26 12.49 -19.52
CA SER A 102 0.87 12.87 -19.85
C SER A 102 -0.16 11.76 -19.53
N ARG A 103 0.21 10.49 -19.73
CA ARG A 103 -0.65 9.36 -19.36
C ARG A 103 -0.67 9.13 -17.85
N LEU A 104 0.46 9.34 -17.19
CA LEU A 104 0.56 9.25 -15.73
C LEU A 104 -0.34 10.30 -15.08
N GLN A 105 -0.35 11.53 -15.58
CA GLN A 105 -1.21 12.59 -15.09
C GLN A 105 -2.70 12.19 -15.18
N VAL A 106 -3.16 11.76 -16.34
CA VAL A 106 -4.57 11.32 -16.55
C VAL A 106 -4.90 10.15 -15.62
N TRP A 107 -3.97 9.22 -15.43
CA TRP A 107 -4.14 8.06 -14.56
C TRP A 107 -4.30 8.48 -13.09
N LEU A 108 -3.47 9.39 -12.60
CA LEU A 108 -3.50 9.91 -11.22
C LEU A 108 -4.71 10.83 -11.00
N GLU A 109 -5.07 11.67 -11.98
CA GLU A 109 -6.31 12.49 -11.93
C GLU A 109 -7.55 11.63 -11.74
N ARG A 110 -7.61 10.49 -12.43
CA ARG A 110 -8.74 9.56 -12.35
C ARG A 110 -8.91 8.93 -10.97
N LEU A 111 -7.87 8.87 -10.14
CA LEU A 111 -8.00 8.45 -8.74
C LEU A 111 -8.80 9.43 -7.89
N GLY A 112 -8.89 10.70 -8.30
CA GLY A 112 -9.59 11.76 -7.55
C GLY A 112 -8.79 12.27 -6.34
N ALA A 113 -9.47 13.02 -5.46
CA ALA A 113 -8.94 13.56 -4.20
C ALA A 113 -10.04 13.50 -3.12
N PRO A 114 -9.70 13.45 -1.81
CA PRO A 114 -8.36 13.32 -1.22
C PRO A 114 -7.66 11.99 -1.52
N LEU A 115 -6.34 12.01 -1.77
CA LEU A 115 -5.57 10.85 -2.22
C LEU A 115 -4.20 10.78 -1.53
N LEU A 116 -3.81 9.59 -1.08
CA LEU A 116 -2.42 9.27 -0.73
C LEU A 116 -1.94 8.09 -1.58
N VAL A 117 -0.89 8.28 -2.36
CA VAL A 117 -0.20 7.18 -3.05
C VAL A 117 0.98 6.73 -2.19
N LYS A 118 1.01 5.45 -1.83
CA LYS A 118 2.15 4.80 -1.18
C LYS A 118 2.87 3.94 -2.21
N LEU A 119 3.98 4.42 -2.73
CA LEU A 119 4.80 3.71 -3.70
C LEU A 119 5.85 2.88 -2.98
N SER A 120 5.91 1.59 -3.25
CA SER A 120 6.88 0.68 -2.63
C SER A 120 8.24 0.78 -3.33
N ILE A 121 9.31 0.95 -2.54
CA ILE A 121 10.70 0.93 -2.99
C ILE A 121 11.47 -0.07 -2.14
N ASN A 122 12.17 -0.99 -2.76
CA ASN A 122 13.08 -1.93 -2.10
C ASN A 122 14.05 -2.50 -3.14
N HIS A 123 15.07 -3.22 -2.68
CA HIS A 123 16.09 -3.81 -3.53
C HIS A 123 15.51 -4.66 -4.67
N TYR A 124 14.61 -5.60 -4.37
CA TYR A 124 13.99 -6.46 -5.36
C TYR A 124 13.23 -5.69 -6.46
N LEU A 125 12.46 -4.67 -6.09
CA LEU A 125 11.72 -3.87 -7.05
C LEU A 125 12.65 -3.03 -7.92
N MET A 126 13.72 -2.47 -7.36
CA MET A 126 14.73 -1.70 -8.12
C MET A 126 15.53 -2.57 -9.08
N GLU A 127 15.86 -3.81 -8.68
CA GLU A 127 16.52 -4.78 -9.54
C GLU A 127 15.66 -5.14 -10.76
N HIS A 128 14.34 -5.33 -10.57
CA HIS A 128 13.40 -5.70 -11.62
C HIS A 128 12.82 -4.52 -12.39
N ASP A 129 13.04 -3.32 -11.93
CA ASP A 129 12.58 -2.07 -12.55
C ASP A 129 13.61 -0.94 -12.32
N PRO A 130 14.64 -0.85 -13.15
CA PRO A 130 15.67 0.19 -13.04
C PRO A 130 15.11 1.62 -13.12
N GLY A 131 13.95 1.83 -13.74
CA GLY A 131 13.25 3.12 -13.84
C GLY A 131 12.32 3.44 -12.67
N LEU A 132 12.35 2.67 -11.58
CA LEU A 132 11.42 2.85 -10.46
C LEU A 132 11.57 4.21 -9.76
N LEU A 133 12.80 4.70 -9.56
CA LEU A 133 13.04 5.99 -8.91
C LEU A 133 12.61 7.16 -9.80
N GLU A 134 12.84 7.06 -11.11
CA GLU A 134 12.34 8.06 -12.08
C GLU A 134 10.81 8.11 -12.08
N LEU A 135 10.14 6.95 -12.00
CA LEU A 135 8.70 6.89 -11.83
C LEU A 135 8.26 7.53 -10.51
N ALA A 136 8.95 7.25 -9.41
CA ALA A 136 8.65 7.81 -8.10
C ALA A 136 8.67 9.34 -8.13
N LEU A 137 9.72 9.93 -8.71
CA LEU A 137 9.81 11.37 -8.94
C LEU A 137 8.65 11.87 -9.80
N ALA A 138 8.37 11.20 -10.93
CA ALA A 138 7.29 11.60 -11.83
C ALA A 138 5.91 11.55 -11.15
N VAL A 139 5.68 10.58 -10.27
CA VAL A 139 4.44 10.50 -9.46
C VAL A 139 4.37 11.68 -8.51
N GLY A 140 5.43 11.97 -7.75
CA GLY A 140 5.50 13.09 -6.83
C GLY A 140 5.22 14.42 -7.51
N ASP A 141 5.99 14.75 -8.56
CA ASP A 141 5.83 15.96 -9.37
C ASP A 141 4.42 16.11 -9.95
N THR A 142 3.81 14.98 -10.34
CA THR A 142 2.48 15.01 -10.95
C THR A 142 1.41 15.27 -9.90
N LEU A 143 1.46 14.61 -8.74
CA LEU A 143 0.51 14.85 -7.66
C LEU A 143 0.59 16.27 -7.12
N GLU A 144 1.80 16.81 -6.98
CA GLU A 144 2.03 18.20 -6.58
C GLU A 144 1.41 19.20 -7.56
N ARG A 145 1.62 19.01 -8.87
CA ARG A 145 1.02 19.86 -9.92
C ARG A 145 -0.49 19.74 -10.01
N LEU A 146 -1.05 18.56 -9.76
CA LEU A 146 -2.49 18.36 -9.72
C LEU A 146 -3.13 19.09 -8.54
N GLY A 147 -2.37 19.35 -7.48
CA GLY A 147 -2.86 20.05 -6.29
C GLY A 147 -4.03 19.34 -5.62
N GLY A 148 -4.81 20.08 -4.84
CA GLY A 148 -5.86 19.49 -4.00
C GLY A 148 -5.21 18.57 -2.95
N ASP A 149 -5.97 17.95 -2.10
CA ASP A 149 -5.43 17.03 -1.07
C ASP A 149 -4.91 15.72 -1.74
N ARG A 150 -3.70 15.82 -2.37
CA ARG A 150 -2.99 14.71 -3.02
C ARG A 150 -1.56 14.62 -2.53
N GLU A 151 -1.21 13.47 -1.99
CA GLU A 151 0.08 13.20 -1.37
C GLU A 151 0.73 11.94 -1.93
N VAL A 152 2.05 11.85 -1.83
CA VAL A 152 2.83 10.64 -2.07
C VAL A 152 3.73 10.34 -0.88
N VAL A 153 3.87 9.07 -0.55
CA VAL A 153 4.85 8.54 0.40
C VAL A 153 5.59 7.39 -0.27
N TYR A 154 6.90 7.41 -0.20
CA TYR A 154 7.76 6.33 -0.70
C TYR A 154 8.04 5.37 0.44
N ASN A 155 7.43 4.19 0.42
CA ASN A 155 7.66 3.13 1.39
C ASN A 155 8.96 2.39 1.06
N VAL A 156 10.05 2.82 1.67
CA VAL A 156 11.38 2.20 1.52
C VAL A 156 11.53 1.08 2.53
N ARG A 157 11.59 -0.17 2.06
CA ARG A 157 11.68 -1.34 2.91
C ARG A 157 13.08 -1.93 2.88
N LEU A 158 13.68 -2.03 4.07
CA LEU A 158 15.02 -2.58 4.29
C LEU A 158 14.92 -3.97 4.93
N ARG A 159 15.95 -4.81 4.73
CA ARG A 159 16.00 -6.19 5.19
C ARG A 159 17.11 -6.38 6.22
N ARG A 160 16.89 -7.23 7.19
CA ARG A 160 17.94 -7.68 8.07
C ARG A 160 18.96 -8.55 7.32
N GLY A 161 20.24 -8.37 7.57
CA GLY A 161 21.30 -9.19 6.97
C GLY A 161 21.72 -8.79 5.53
N TYR A 162 21.08 -7.76 4.94
CA TYR A 162 21.36 -7.28 3.58
C TYR A 162 21.86 -5.82 3.59
N ALA A 163 22.77 -5.50 4.51
CA ALA A 163 23.15 -4.13 4.80
C ALA A 163 23.72 -3.36 3.58
N ASP A 164 24.50 -4.02 2.71
CA ASP A 164 25.10 -3.35 1.55
C ASP A 164 24.09 -3.07 0.46
N ASP A 165 23.25 -4.05 0.10
CA ASP A 165 22.17 -3.87 -0.88
C ASP A 165 21.17 -2.80 -0.42
N ASP A 166 20.75 -2.87 0.83
CA ASP A 166 19.75 -1.96 1.38
C ASP A 166 20.32 -0.56 1.61
N ARG A 167 21.62 -0.45 1.90
CA ARG A 167 22.32 0.85 1.91
C ARG A 167 22.32 1.47 0.53
N ALA A 168 22.59 0.69 -0.53
CA ALA A 168 22.54 1.16 -1.90
C ALA A 168 21.14 1.68 -2.29
N VAL A 169 20.06 1.01 -1.81
CA VAL A 169 18.68 1.49 -1.98
C VAL A 169 18.47 2.82 -1.26
N ALA A 170 18.85 2.93 0.01
CA ALA A 170 18.70 4.16 0.79
C ALA A 170 19.46 5.34 0.16
N GLU A 171 20.72 5.12 -0.22
CA GLU A 171 21.53 6.14 -0.91
C GLU A 171 20.96 6.55 -2.27
N ALA A 172 20.38 5.61 -3.03
CA ALA A 172 19.73 5.91 -4.30
C ALA A 172 18.46 6.75 -4.12
N VAL A 173 17.67 6.48 -3.08
CA VAL A 173 16.50 7.28 -2.69
C VAL A 173 16.91 8.71 -2.32
N GLU A 174 17.95 8.86 -1.52
CA GLU A 174 18.49 10.19 -1.15
C GLU A 174 19.04 10.94 -2.38
N ARG A 175 19.86 10.29 -3.20
CA ARG A 175 20.40 10.91 -4.44
C ARG A 175 19.29 11.31 -5.43
N ALA A 176 18.17 10.60 -5.43
CA ALA A 176 17.01 10.95 -6.24
C ALA A 176 16.16 12.09 -5.64
N GLY A 177 16.51 12.62 -4.45
CA GLY A 177 15.75 13.68 -3.80
C GLY A 177 14.38 13.24 -3.27
N LEU A 178 14.22 11.95 -2.96
CA LEU A 178 12.96 11.39 -2.46
C LEU A 178 12.90 11.33 -0.92
N GLY A 179 13.99 11.66 -0.22
CA GLY A 179 14.16 11.47 1.23
C GLY A 179 13.06 12.11 2.07
N ASP A 180 12.66 13.35 1.79
CA ASP A 180 11.65 14.10 2.56
C ASP A 180 10.26 13.43 2.57
N ARG A 181 9.97 12.58 1.57
CA ARG A 181 8.72 11.85 1.43
C ARG A 181 8.90 10.34 1.65
N ALA A 182 10.10 9.91 2.06
CA ALA A 182 10.41 8.53 2.31
C ALA A 182 9.98 8.09 3.71
N ASN A 183 9.23 6.99 3.78
CA ASN A 183 8.98 6.26 5.00
C ASN A 183 9.89 5.02 5.00
N VAL A 184 11.04 5.15 5.66
CA VAL A 184 12.07 4.11 5.71
C VAL A 184 11.83 3.20 6.91
N PHE A 185 11.72 1.91 6.68
CA PHE A 185 11.50 0.94 7.77
C PHE A 185 12.04 -0.44 7.42
N PHE A 186 12.38 -1.20 8.46
CA PHE A 186 12.76 -2.59 8.31
C PHE A 186 11.55 -3.50 8.13
N LEU A 187 11.74 -4.59 7.41
CA LEU A 187 10.73 -5.63 7.28
C LEU A 187 10.36 -6.18 8.65
N GLN A 188 9.09 -6.38 8.88
CA GLN A 188 8.55 -6.99 10.08
C GLN A 188 8.38 -8.50 9.88
N ARG A 189 8.47 -9.28 10.96
CA ARG A 189 8.44 -10.75 10.93
C ARG A 189 7.03 -11.30 10.76
N TYR A 190 6.49 -11.16 9.57
CA TYR A 190 5.23 -11.80 9.17
C TYR A 190 5.19 -12.01 7.65
N GLY A 191 4.25 -12.82 7.17
CA GLY A 191 4.20 -13.21 5.77
C GLY A 191 5.38 -14.11 5.40
N MET A 192 5.98 -13.86 4.26
CA MET A 192 7.15 -14.58 3.76
C MET A 192 8.47 -14.04 4.34
N ALA A 193 8.45 -12.94 5.09
CA ALA A 193 9.65 -12.40 5.72
C ALA A 193 10.07 -13.29 6.89
N SER A 194 11.30 -13.80 6.84
CA SER A 194 11.90 -14.63 7.87
C SER A 194 12.67 -13.81 8.90
N ASP A 195 13.12 -14.46 10.00
CA ASP A 195 13.99 -13.85 10.99
C ASP A 195 15.36 -13.41 10.43
N GLU A 196 15.76 -13.96 9.29
CA GLU A 196 16.99 -13.57 8.60
C GLU A 196 16.81 -12.24 7.84
N THR A 197 15.60 -11.94 7.39
CA THR A 197 15.29 -10.76 6.57
C THR A 197 14.49 -9.67 7.30
N ALA A 198 13.93 -9.98 8.47
CA ALA A 198 13.05 -9.10 9.24
C ALA A 198 13.56 -8.85 10.65
N TRP A 199 13.23 -7.70 11.22
CA TRP A 199 13.74 -7.26 12.54
C TRP A 199 12.67 -7.35 13.61
N ASP A 200 11.55 -6.69 13.41
CA ASP A 200 10.59 -6.42 14.47
C ASP A 200 9.38 -7.33 14.40
N ALA A 201 8.72 -7.50 15.55
CA ALA A 201 7.39 -8.06 15.59
C ALA A 201 6.44 -7.21 14.72
N PRO A 202 5.45 -7.82 14.05
CA PRO A 202 4.54 -7.10 13.18
C PRO A 202 3.69 -6.11 13.96
N PHE A 203 3.64 -4.88 13.48
CA PHE A 203 2.75 -3.85 14.00
C PHE A 203 2.26 -2.93 12.87
N LEU A 204 1.13 -2.29 13.07
CA LEU A 204 0.69 -1.14 12.28
C LEU A 204 0.59 0.08 13.19
N ALA A 205 1.06 1.22 12.68
CA ALA A 205 0.83 2.49 13.34
C ALA A 205 -0.63 2.91 13.11
N GLY A 206 -1.37 3.06 14.19
CA GLY A 206 -2.78 3.42 14.16
C GLY A 206 -3.59 2.51 15.08
N HIS A 207 -4.55 3.08 15.79
CA HIS A 207 -5.37 2.34 16.75
C HIS A 207 -6.78 2.09 16.27
N ASP A 208 -7.21 2.83 15.27
CA ASP A 208 -8.56 2.72 14.72
C ASP A 208 -8.47 2.26 13.26
N PHE A 209 -8.33 0.96 13.07
CA PHE A 209 -8.27 0.36 11.75
C PHE A 209 -8.81 -1.08 11.75
N ARG A 210 -9.14 -1.56 10.57
CA ARG A 210 -9.45 -2.96 10.31
C ARG A 210 -8.76 -3.48 9.06
N LEU A 211 -8.55 -4.78 9.00
CA LEU A 211 -7.85 -5.48 7.94
C LEU A 211 -8.82 -6.41 7.21
N VAL A 212 -8.93 -6.28 5.89
CA VAL A 212 -9.82 -7.09 5.06
C VAL A 212 -9.00 -7.83 4.00
N ASN A 213 -9.22 -9.14 3.87
CA ASN A 213 -8.59 -10.00 2.89
C ASN A 213 -9.39 -10.10 1.58
N PRO A 214 -8.80 -10.63 0.48
CA PRO A 214 -9.46 -10.72 -0.82
C PRO A 214 -10.66 -11.69 -0.85
N ASP A 215 -10.78 -12.56 0.13
CA ASP A 215 -11.95 -13.44 0.33
C ASP A 215 -13.11 -12.73 1.07
N GLY A 216 -12.92 -11.45 1.42
CA GLY A 216 -13.90 -10.62 2.13
C GLY A 216 -13.89 -10.79 3.67
N ARG A 217 -13.00 -11.64 4.21
CA ARG A 217 -12.87 -11.83 5.67
C ARG A 217 -12.16 -10.65 6.31
N GLU A 218 -12.67 -10.23 7.46
CA GLU A 218 -12.13 -9.18 8.30
C GLU A 218 -11.36 -9.78 9.47
N PHE A 219 -10.26 -9.14 9.89
CA PHE A 219 -9.33 -9.60 10.93
C PHE A 219 -9.10 -8.56 12.03
N GLY A 220 -9.96 -7.57 12.17
CA GLY A 220 -9.73 -6.48 13.12
C GLY A 220 -8.35 -5.85 12.89
N THR A 221 -7.55 -5.79 13.96
CA THR A 221 -6.17 -5.27 13.94
C THR A 221 -5.10 -6.38 13.92
N ASP A 222 -5.50 -7.64 13.78
CA ASP A 222 -4.60 -8.79 13.88
C ASP A 222 -3.87 -9.06 12.53
N LEU A 223 -2.69 -8.47 12.38
CA LEU A 223 -1.81 -8.66 11.23
C LEU A 223 -1.34 -10.11 11.05
N LEU A 224 -1.10 -10.83 12.15
CA LEU A 224 -0.60 -12.20 12.08
C LEU A 224 -1.68 -13.14 11.58
N ALA A 225 -2.88 -13.06 12.15
CA ALA A 225 -4.03 -13.87 11.70
C ALA A 225 -4.39 -13.55 10.24
N ARG A 226 -4.39 -12.26 9.85
CA ARG A 226 -4.58 -11.82 8.47
C ARG A 226 -3.57 -12.43 7.53
N SER A 227 -2.28 -12.29 7.84
CA SER A 227 -1.20 -12.79 6.99
C SER A 227 -1.24 -14.32 6.87
N ALA A 228 -1.46 -15.03 7.97
CA ALA A 228 -1.61 -16.49 7.95
C ALA A 228 -2.82 -16.94 7.10
N ALA A 229 -3.90 -16.18 7.09
CA ALA A 229 -5.06 -16.45 6.22
C ALA A 229 -4.74 -16.18 4.75
N MET A 230 -4.02 -15.10 4.43
CA MET A 230 -3.55 -14.79 3.08
C MET A 230 -2.68 -15.92 2.49
N GLY A 231 -1.77 -16.49 3.30
CA GLY A 231 -0.91 -17.60 2.85
C GLY A 231 -1.64 -18.91 2.54
N ARG A 232 -2.94 -19.01 2.88
CA ARG A 232 -3.79 -20.16 2.56
C ARG A 232 -4.74 -19.94 1.38
N LEU A 233 -4.75 -18.74 0.81
CA LEU A 233 -5.58 -18.44 -0.35
C LEU A 233 -4.97 -19.04 -1.63
N PRO A 234 -5.81 -19.52 -2.56
CA PRO A 234 -5.36 -20.06 -3.86
C PRO A 234 -4.76 -18.99 -4.77
#